data_c8e4d81da232894941fafbb8d9036158
#
_entry.id   c8e4d81da232894941fafbb8d9036158
#
_cell.length_a   1.000
_cell.length_b   1.000
_cell.length_c   1.000
_cell.angle_alpha   90.00
_cell.angle_beta   90.00
_cell.angle_gamma   90.00
#
_symmetry.space_group_name_H-M   'P 1'
#
loop_
_entity.id
_entity.type
_entity.pdbx_description
1 polymer ?
#
loop_
_entity_poly.entity_id
_entity_poly.type
_entity_poly.pdbx_seq_one_letter_code
_entity_poly.pdbx_strand_id
1 'polypeptide(L)'
;KDGIAEAVRANPDLKKAIILTEKVAVKDSRIMRAICQTNGVDLFGGNCLGLADSWNHVRLGGALGGNAPEESLIKGSIALFSNSGNFTTTIAVYLSTAGWGTTTSVSSGKDVYIQYGPKEFLYALDRDDRSQAAVMYSEPGGYYEKDIKTDKPIVACVVGRWKAKLRKACGHAGSLAGSGDDALAK
;
A
#
# COMPACT_ATOMS: atom_id res chain seq x y z
N LYS A 1 2.27 -11.91 15.32
CA LYS A 1 0.89 -12.45 15.31
C LYS A 1 0.21 -12.27 16.66
N ASP A 2 0.92 -12.47 17.75
CA ASP A 2 0.34 -12.42 19.10
C ASP A 2 -0.20 -11.04 19.45
N GLY A 3 0.50 -9.96 19.08
CA GLY A 3 0.01 -8.59 19.26
C GLY A 3 -1.29 -8.27 18.51
N ILE A 4 -1.49 -8.83 17.30
CA ILE A 4 -2.76 -8.70 16.58
C ILE A 4 -3.89 -9.45 17.31
N ALA A 5 -3.62 -10.67 17.75
CA ALA A 5 -4.61 -11.45 18.51
C ALA A 5 -5.00 -10.76 19.83
N GLU A 6 -4.03 -10.13 20.50
CA GLU A 6 -4.27 -9.35 21.72
C GLU A 6 -5.08 -8.08 21.43
N ALA A 7 -4.70 -7.32 20.39
CA ALA A 7 -5.40 -6.09 20.02
C ALA A 7 -6.88 -6.33 19.69
N VAL A 8 -7.17 -7.38 18.90
CA VAL A 8 -8.54 -7.77 18.55
C VAL A 8 -9.33 -8.20 19.80
N ARG A 9 -8.70 -8.92 20.72
CA ARG A 9 -9.33 -9.34 21.99
C ARG A 9 -9.62 -8.16 22.91
N ALA A 10 -8.67 -7.24 23.01
CA ALA A 10 -8.78 -6.06 23.87
C ALA A 10 -9.77 -5.01 23.36
N ASN A 11 -9.98 -4.96 22.03
CA ASN A 11 -10.89 -4.01 21.41
C ASN A 11 -11.79 -4.71 20.38
N PRO A 12 -12.97 -5.19 20.76
CA PRO A 12 -13.93 -5.83 19.85
C PRO A 12 -14.44 -4.90 18.73
N ASP A 13 -14.34 -3.59 18.92
CA ASP A 13 -14.74 -2.58 17.93
C ASP A 13 -13.60 -2.17 16.97
N LEU A 14 -12.44 -2.81 17.07
CA LEU A 14 -11.31 -2.57 16.17
C LEU A 14 -11.73 -2.84 14.72
N LYS A 15 -11.55 -1.86 13.83
CA LYS A 15 -11.91 -1.97 12.41
C LYS A 15 -10.69 -2.05 11.50
N LYS A 16 -9.56 -1.47 11.91
CA LYS A 16 -8.35 -1.41 11.07
C LYS A 16 -7.10 -1.63 11.91
N ALA A 17 -6.15 -2.37 11.35
CA ALA A 17 -4.83 -2.58 11.95
C ALA A 17 -3.74 -2.43 10.88
N ILE A 18 -2.58 -1.90 11.27
CA ILE A 18 -1.43 -1.69 10.40
C ILE A 18 -0.22 -2.42 10.97
N ILE A 19 0.44 -3.21 10.13
CA ILE A 19 1.70 -3.87 10.46
C ILE A 19 2.84 -3.07 9.83
N LEU A 20 3.54 -2.29 10.65
CA LEU A 20 4.72 -1.53 10.25
C LEU A 20 5.94 -2.45 10.07
N THR A 21 6.01 -3.51 10.85
CA THR A 21 7.11 -4.49 10.85
C THR A 21 7.31 -5.09 9.47
N GLU A 22 8.54 -5.13 9.03
CA GLU A 22 8.96 -5.79 7.78
C GLU A 22 9.53 -7.19 8.03
N LYS A 23 9.61 -7.98 6.96
CA LYS A 23 10.11 -9.37 6.97
C LYS A 23 9.32 -10.29 7.90
N VAL A 24 8.03 -10.05 7.99
CA VAL A 24 7.12 -10.90 8.74
C VAL A 24 7.02 -12.28 8.05
N ALA A 25 7.18 -13.34 8.83
CA ALA A 25 7.07 -14.69 8.29
C ALA A 25 5.70 -14.92 7.63
N VAL A 26 5.68 -15.53 6.46
CA VAL A 26 4.44 -15.80 5.69
C VAL A 26 3.41 -16.55 6.53
N LYS A 27 3.85 -17.53 7.33
CA LYS A 27 2.97 -18.26 8.25
C LYS A 27 2.27 -17.31 9.23
N ASP A 28 3.01 -16.41 9.86
CA ASP A 28 2.47 -15.47 10.84
C ASP A 28 1.57 -14.43 10.17
N SER A 29 1.92 -13.95 8.98
CA SER A 29 1.08 -13.07 8.18
C SER A 29 -0.29 -13.70 7.83
N ARG A 30 -0.29 -14.99 7.48
CA ARG A 30 -1.54 -15.73 7.19
C ARG A 30 -2.40 -15.93 8.44
N ILE A 31 -1.77 -16.21 9.59
CA ILE A 31 -2.47 -16.32 10.88
C ILE A 31 -3.12 -14.97 11.24
N MET A 32 -2.37 -13.86 11.14
CA MET A 32 -2.91 -12.53 11.42
C MET A 32 -4.09 -12.17 10.50
N ARG A 33 -3.98 -12.52 9.20
CA ARG A 33 -5.09 -12.34 8.26
C ARG A 33 -6.33 -13.10 8.69
N ALA A 34 -6.19 -14.38 9.06
CA ALA A 34 -7.31 -15.20 9.51
C ALA A 34 -7.98 -14.60 10.76
N ILE A 35 -7.19 -14.18 11.76
CA ILE A 35 -7.71 -13.52 12.96
C ILE A 35 -8.49 -12.26 12.59
N CYS A 36 -7.92 -11.39 11.76
CA CYS A 36 -8.56 -10.13 11.38
C CYS A 36 -9.84 -10.37 10.56
N GLN A 37 -9.83 -11.28 9.59
CA GLN A 37 -11.02 -11.62 8.79
C GLN A 37 -12.16 -12.16 9.64
N THR A 38 -11.87 -13.04 10.61
CA THR A 38 -12.90 -13.59 11.51
C THR A 38 -13.54 -12.52 12.39
N ASN A 39 -12.82 -11.43 12.67
CA ASN A 39 -13.29 -10.36 13.57
C ASN A 39 -13.68 -9.06 12.81
N GLY A 40 -13.77 -9.09 11.48
CA GLY A 40 -14.17 -7.93 10.67
C GLY A 40 -13.17 -6.76 10.73
N VAL A 41 -11.88 -7.07 10.86
CA VAL A 41 -10.79 -6.08 10.90
C VAL A 41 -10.05 -6.05 9.56
N ASP A 42 -9.95 -4.87 8.95
CA ASP A 42 -9.09 -4.65 7.79
C ASP A 42 -7.63 -4.60 8.24
N LEU A 43 -6.79 -5.44 7.64
CA LEU A 43 -5.38 -5.53 7.97
C LEU A 43 -4.50 -5.03 6.83
N PHE A 44 -3.54 -4.14 7.14
CA PHE A 44 -2.58 -3.56 6.19
C PHE A 44 -1.14 -3.94 6.55
N GLY A 45 -0.31 -4.21 5.54
CA GLY A 45 1.11 -4.58 5.75
C GLY A 45 1.33 -6.08 5.59
N GLY A 46 2.49 -6.70 5.95
CA GLY A 46 3.69 -6.07 6.58
C GLY A 46 4.42 -5.02 5.74
N ASN A 47 5.31 -4.35 6.44
CA ASN A 47 6.07 -3.21 5.91
C ASN A 47 5.18 -2.05 5.40
N CYS A 48 4.00 -1.89 5.97
CA CYS A 48 3.07 -0.81 5.61
C CYS A 48 3.38 0.43 6.43
N LEU A 49 3.74 1.54 5.77
CA LEU A 49 3.98 2.79 6.47
C LEU A 49 2.69 3.52 6.87
N GLY A 50 1.56 3.15 6.29
CA GLY A 50 0.28 3.71 6.66
C GLY A 50 -0.62 4.07 5.49
N LEU A 51 -1.71 4.71 5.82
CA LEU A 51 -2.72 5.18 4.87
C LEU A 51 -3.33 6.50 5.32
N ALA A 52 -3.90 7.24 4.38
CA ALA A 52 -4.55 8.50 4.65
C ALA A 52 -5.80 8.71 3.78
N ASP A 53 -6.75 9.47 4.31
CA ASP A 53 -7.89 10.03 3.59
C ASP A 53 -7.78 11.56 3.64
N SER A 54 -7.49 12.18 2.50
CA SER A 54 -7.28 13.62 2.42
C SER A 54 -8.58 14.43 2.57
N TRP A 55 -9.73 13.83 2.29
CA TRP A 55 -11.02 14.50 2.42
C TRP A 55 -11.46 14.65 3.88
N ASN A 56 -11.15 13.65 4.68
CA ASN A 56 -11.52 13.60 6.08
C ASN A 56 -10.36 13.98 7.01
N HIS A 57 -9.19 14.31 6.44
CA HIS A 57 -7.95 14.60 7.19
C HIS A 57 -7.61 13.49 8.20
N VAL A 58 -7.84 12.24 7.80
CA VAL A 58 -7.52 11.05 8.61
C VAL A 58 -6.21 10.44 8.14
N ARG A 59 -5.34 10.12 9.08
CA ARG A 59 -4.08 9.43 8.84
C ARG A 59 -3.89 8.32 9.85
N LEU A 60 -3.53 7.14 9.35
CA LEU A 60 -3.18 5.97 10.17
C LEU A 60 -1.74 5.54 9.82
N GLY A 61 -0.89 5.38 10.81
CA GLY A 61 0.53 5.07 10.62
C GLY A 61 1.39 6.31 10.36
N GLY A 62 2.60 6.10 9.80
CA GLY A 62 3.60 7.15 9.62
C GLY A 62 3.64 7.79 8.23
N ALA A 63 2.90 7.28 7.25
CA ALA A 63 2.88 7.85 5.90
C ALA A 63 2.18 9.20 5.86
N LEU A 64 2.59 10.05 4.90
CA LEU A 64 1.92 11.32 4.60
C LEU A 64 1.83 12.28 5.79
N GLY A 65 2.90 12.38 6.55
CA GLY A 65 2.81 13.16 7.75
C GLY A 65 3.94 14.09 7.99
N GLY A 66 5.03 13.59 8.39
CA GLY A 66 6.04 14.46 8.93
C GLY A 66 5.44 15.46 9.91
N ASN A 67 6.01 16.66 9.97
CA ASN A 67 5.52 17.75 10.80
C ASN A 67 4.48 18.65 10.11
N ALA A 68 4.27 18.47 8.81
CA ALA A 68 3.38 19.28 7.98
C ALA A 68 2.49 18.37 7.09
N PRO A 69 1.56 17.60 7.68
CA PRO A 69 0.70 16.68 6.92
C PRO A 69 -0.20 17.41 5.91
N GLU A 70 -0.52 18.65 6.14
CA GLU A 70 -1.30 19.52 5.24
C GLU A 70 -0.65 19.69 3.87
N GLU A 71 0.67 19.60 3.74
CA GLU A 71 1.37 19.70 2.46
C GLU A 71 1.10 18.52 1.53
N SER A 72 0.76 17.36 2.09
CA SER A 72 0.53 16.12 1.35
C SER A 72 -0.93 15.64 1.39
N LEU A 73 -1.76 16.17 2.28
CA LEU A 73 -3.17 15.82 2.43
C LEU A 73 -4.09 16.84 1.77
N ILE A 74 -3.79 17.20 0.53
CA ILE A 74 -4.63 18.11 -0.25
C ILE A 74 -5.80 17.33 -0.85
N LYS A 75 -7.01 17.80 -0.55
CA LYS A 75 -8.25 17.21 -1.07
C LYS A 75 -8.32 17.31 -2.60
N GLY A 76 -8.57 16.19 -3.24
CA GLY A 76 -8.70 16.10 -4.71
C GLY A 76 -9.39 14.82 -5.14
N SER A 77 -9.10 14.35 -6.35
CA SER A 77 -9.78 13.21 -6.99
C SER A 77 -8.86 12.06 -7.40
N ILE A 78 -7.62 12.07 -6.96
CA ILE A 78 -6.63 11.04 -7.30
C ILE A 78 -6.45 10.10 -6.12
N ALA A 79 -6.67 8.81 -6.32
CA ALA A 79 -6.29 7.78 -5.35
C ALA A 79 -4.81 7.39 -5.56
N LEU A 80 -4.08 7.14 -4.49
CA LEU A 80 -2.67 6.80 -4.54
C LEU A 80 -2.40 5.45 -3.87
N PHE A 81 -1.74 4.57 -4.60
CA PHE A 81 -1.24 3.31 -4.09
C PHE A 81 0.26 3.19 -4.33
N SER A 82 1.01 2.82 -3.31
CA SER A 82 2.45 2.63 -3.43
C SER A 82 2.94 1.45 -2.58
N ASN A 83 3.85 0.66 -3.12
CA ASN A 83 4.58 -0.33 -2.33
C ASN A 83 5.58 0.32 -1.36
N SER A 84 6.01 1.54 -1.63
CA SER A 84 6.99 2.26 -0.84
C SER A 84 6.35 3.37 -0.02
N GLY A 85 6.62 3.38 1.29
CA GLY A 85 6.15 4.43 2.18
C GLY A 85 6.66 5.81 1.81
N ASN A 86 7.94 5.92 1.52
CA ASN A 86 8.56 7.20 1.10
C ASN A 86 7.96 7.70 -0.22
N PHE A 87 7.81 6.84 -1.21
CA PHE A 87 7.21 7.23 -2.49
C PHE A 87 5.73 7.57 -2.37
N THR A 88 4.99 6.99 -1.43
CA THR A 88 3.62 7.43 -1.13
C THR A 88 3.59 8.91 -0.79
N THR A 89 4.42 9.35 0.13
CA THR A 89 4.53 10.76 0.53
C THR A 89 5.05 11.63 -0.62
N THR A 90 6.12 11.20 -1.29
CA THR A 90 6.74 11.94 -2.39
C THR A 90 5.75 12.19 -3.53
N ILE A 91 5.00 11.17 -3.95
CA ILE A 91 4.02 11.31 -5.03
C ILE A 91 2.87 12.22 -4.60
N ALA A 92 2.38 12.10 -3.37
CA ALA A 92 1.34 12.98 -2.85
C ALA A 92 1.76 14.45 -2.86
N VAL A 93 3.01 14.75 -2.45
CA VAL A 93 3.58 16.10 -2.51
C VAL A 93 3.73 16.59 -3.95
N TYR A 94 4.18 15.74 -4.88
CA TYR A 94 4.27 16.12 -6.30
C TYR A 94 2.90 16.40 -6.93
N LEU A 95 1.89 15.60 -6.60
CA LEU A 95 0.52 15.87 -7.03
C LEU A 95 0.04 17.21 -6.48
N SER A 96 0.28 17.47 -5.20
CA SER A 96 -0.07 18.73 -4.54
C SER A 96 0.60 19.94 -5.21
N THR A 97 1.92 19.88 -5.47
CA THR A 97 2.67 20.94 -6.16
C THR A 97 2.19 21.18 -7.60
N ALA A 98 1.66 20.16 -8.25
CA ALA A 98 1.08 20.27 -9.59
C ALA A 98 -0.39 20.76 -9.59
N GLY A 99 -0.93 21.10 -8.42
CA GLY A 99 -2.32 21.55 -8.28
C GLY A 99 -3.35 20.41 -8.20
N TRP A 100 -2.89 19.17 -8.04
CA TRP A 100 -3.74 18.00 -7.84
C TRP A 100 -3.79 17.62 -6.37
N GLY A 101 -4.97 17.12 -5.94
CA GLY A 101 -5.10 16.56 -4.60
C GLY A 101 -5.43 15.08 -4.63
N THR A 102 -5.41 14.46 -3.46
CA THR A 102 -5.70 13.04 -3.32
C THR A 102 -7.05 12.78 -2.63
N THR A 103 -7.63 11.61 -2.88
CA THR A 103 -8.74 11.06 -2.08
C THR A 103 -8.17 10.23 -0.96
N THR A 104 -7.64 9.07 -1.30
CA THR A 104 -7.00 8.14 -0.39
C THR A 104 -5.57 7.86 -0.85
N SER A 105 -4.68 7.67 0.09
CA SER A 105 -3.30 7.30 -0.17
C SER A 105 -2.93 6.09 0.67
N VAL A 106 -2.43 5.03 0.03
CA VAL A 106 -2.09 3.77 0.69
C VAL A 106 -0.63 3.42 0.43
N SER A 107 0.14 3.30 1.50
CA SER A 107 1.44 2.64 1.49
C SER A 107 1.23 1.16 1.82
N SER A 108 1.10 0.31 0.80
CA SER A 108 0.76 -1.11 1.01
C SER A 108 1.84 -1.93 1.70
N GLY A 109 3.08 -1.47 1.61
CA GLY A 109 4.26 -2.24 2.00
C GLY A 109 4.78 -3.14 0.89
N LYS A 110 5.93 -3.75 1.13
CA LYS A 110 6.65 -4.62 0.20
C LYS A 110 7.24 -5.85 0.91
N ASP A 111 6.43 -6.57 1.64
CA ASP A 111 6.84 -7.84 2.24
C ASP A 111 6.49 -9.02 1.33
N VAL A 112 6.95 -10.21 1.65
CA VAL A 112 6.65 -11.44 0.88
C VAL A 112 5.14 -11.67 0.78
N TYR A 113 4.43 -11.39 1.86
CA TYR A 113 2.98 -11.48 1.94
C TYR A 113 2.42 -10.18 2.51
N ILE A 114 1.74 -9.41 1.69
CA ILE A 114 1.05 -8.19 2.10
C ILE A 114 -0.45 -8.47 2.26
N GLN A 115 -1.07 -7.74 3.16
CA GLN A 115 -2.47 -7.95 3.52
C GLN A 115 -3.43 -7.17 2.63
N TYR A 116 -3.04 -5.94 2.26
CA TYR A 116 -3.79 -5.06 1.38
C TYR A 116 -2.94 -4.75 0.16
N GLY A 117 -3.30 -5.33 -0.96
CA GLY A 117 -2.57 -5.22 -2.21
C GLY A 117 -3.31 -4.44 -3.28
N PRO A 118 -2.83 -4.47 -4.52
CA PRO A 118 -3.47 -3.82 -5.65
C PRO A 118 -4.92 -4.25 -5.87
N LYS A 119 -5.26 -5.51 -5.64
CA LYS A 119 -6.64 -6.02 -5.82
C LYS A 119 -7.62 -5.35 -4.86
N GLU A 120 -7.27 -5.28 -3.60
CA GLU A 120 -8.06 -4.62 -2.56
C GLU A 120 -8.16 -3.12 -2.81
N PHE A 121 -7.05 -2.51 -3.25
CA PHE A 121 -7.03 -1.09 -3.61
C PHE A 121 -7.97 -0.77 -4.79
N LEU A 122 -7.89 -1.54 -5.88
CA LEU A 122 -8.76 -1.31 -7.04
C LEU A 122 -10.23 -1.59 -6.73
N TYR A 123 -10.50 -2.60 -5.90
CA TYR A 123 -11.85 -2.83 -5.41
C TYR A 123 -12.41 -1.63 -4.65
N ALA A 124 -11.59 -0.99 -3.82
CA ALA A 124 -11.98 0.22 -3.10
C ALA A 124 -12.07 1.44 -4.04
N LEU A 125 -11.13 1.57 -4.99
CA LEU A 125 -11.11 2.63 -6.00
C LEU A 125 -12.41 2.66 -6.82
N ASP A 126 -12.86 1.51 -7.29
CA ASP A 126 -14.06 1.42 -8.14
C ASP A 126 -15.35 1.81 -7.38
N ARG A 127 -15.34 1.75 -6.06
CA ARG A 127 -16.46 2.08 -5.17
C ARG A 127 -16.37 3.47 -4.53
N ASP A 128 -15.26 4.15 -4.71
CA ASP A 128 -15.07 5.48 -4.18
C ASP A 128 -15.42 6.53 -5.24
N ASP A 129 -16.62 7.08 -5.18
CA ASP A 129 -17.12 8.10 -6.14
C ASP A 129 -16.29 9.39 -6.13
N ARG A 130 -15.50 9.63 -5.09
CA ARG A 130 -14.59 10.77 -4.99
C ARG A 130 -13.37 10.58 -5.89
N SER A 131 -12.97 9.33 -6.13
CA SER A 131 -11.76 8.98 -6.90
C SER A 131 -12.09 8.85 -8.37
N GLN A 132 -11.52 9.72 -9.21
CA GLN A 132 -11.70 9.71 -10.66
C GLN A 132 -10.58 8.97 -11.40
N ALA A 133 -9.39 8.89 -10.79
CA ALA A 133 -8.23 8.20 -11.33
C ALA A 133 -7.33 7.72 -10.18
N ALA A 134 -6.33 6.91 -10.52
CA ALA A 134 -5.32 6.49 -9.56
C ALA A 134 -3.90 6.65 -10.09
N VAL A 135 -2.97 6.86 -9.15
CA VAL A 135 -1.53 6.73 -9.37
C VAL A 135 -1.05 5.51 -8.59
N MET A 136 -0.29 4.64 -9.26
CA MET A 136 0.26 3.44 -8.66
C MET A 136 1.78 3.42 -8.81
N TYR A 137 2.49 3.19 -7.71
CA TYR A 137 3.94 2.94 -7.72
C TYR A 137 4.22 1.50 -7.33
N SER A 138 4.85 0.77 -8.24
CA SER A 138 5.11 -0.67 -8.10
C SER A 138 6.60 -0.97 -8.14
N GLU A 139 7.09 -1.67 -7.14
CA GLU A 139 8.48 -2.08 -7.01
C GLU A 139 8.71 -3.52 -7.47
N PRO A 140 9.97 -3.91 -7.78
CA PRO A 140 10.32 -5.28 -8.12
C PRO A 140 10.01 -6.27 -6.99
N GLY A 141 9.69 -7.50 -7.36
CA GLY A 141 9.35 -8.59 -6.44
C GLY A 141 7.86 -8.62 -6.07
N GLY A 142 7.37 -9.82 -5.81
CA GLY A 142 5.94 -10.09 -5.66
C GLY A 142 5.20 -10.05 -7.01
N TYR A 143 4.03 -10.65 -7.04
CA TYR A 143 3.16 -10.70 -8.23
C TYR A 143 1.76 -10.24 -7.85
N TYR A 144 1.68 -9.19 -7.03
CA TYR A 144 0.43 -8.67 -6.48
C TYR A 144 -0.43 -8.00 -7.54
N GLU A 145 0.20 -7.46 -8.59
CA GLU A 145 -0.42 -6.72 -9.67
C GLU A 145 -1.00 -7.62 -10.78
N LYS A 146 -0.81 -8.92 -10.67
CA LYS A 146 -1.31 -9.87 -11.65
C LYS A 146 -2.84 -9.94 -11.64
N ASP A 147 -3.43 -9.95 -12.84
CA ASP A 147 -4.88 -10.10 -13.04
C ASP A 147 -5.73 -9.01 -12.35
N ILE A 148 -5.21 -7.80 -12.20
CA ILE A 148 -5.97 -6.65 -11.71
C ILE A 148 -6.74 -5.98 -12.85
N LYS A 149 -7.93 -5.45 -12.52
CA LYS A 149 -8.80 -4.72 -13.46
C LYS A 149 -9.52 -3.61 -12.74
N THR A 150 -9.73 -2.51 -13.45
CA THR A 150 -10.55 -1.37 -13.04
C THR A 150 -11.01 -0.63 -14.27
N ASP A 151 -12.15 0.05 -14.19
CA ASP A 151 -12.65 0.92 -15.23
C ASP A 151 -12.13 2.36 -15.10
N LYS A 152 -11.48 2.69 -13.98
CA LYS A 152 -10.91 4.03 -13.75
C LYS A 152 -9.51 4.16 -14.33
N PRO A 153 -9.14 5.33 -14.87
CA PRO A 153 -7.80 5.58 -15.39
C PRO A 153 -6.72 5.36 -14.32
N ILE A 154 -5.62 4.68 -14.68
CA ILE A 154 -4.45 4.48 -13.82
C ILE A 154 -3.21 4.99 -14.52
N VAL A 155 -2.41 5.77 -13.79
CA VAL A 155 -1.01 6.07 -14.15
C VAL A 155 -0.11 5.23 -13.27
N ALA A 156 0.64 4.30 -13.86
CA ALA A 156 1.51 3.40 -13.12
C ALA A 156 2.99 3.70 -13.37
N CYS A 157 3.76 3.80 -12.30
CA CYS A 157 5.22 3.83 -12.30
C CYS A 157 5.74 2.48 -11.84
N VAL A 158 6.15 1.63 -12.78
CA VAL A 158 6.72 0.32 -12.50
C VAL A 158 8.23 0.41 -12.60
N VAL A 159 8.92 0.24 -11.48
CA VAL A 159 10.39 0.30 -11.41
C VAL A 159 11.02 -1.10 -11.40
N GLY A 160 12.32 -1.17 -11.67
CA GLY A 160 13.08 -2.42 -11.54
C GLY A 160 13.59 -3.02 -12.85
N ARG A 161 13.40 -2.39 -14.02
CA ARG A 161 13.95 -2.86 -15.30
C ARG A 161 15.47 -3.07 -15.28
N TRP A 162 16.19 -2.28 -14.48
CA TRP A 162 17.63 -2.42 -14.28
C TRP A 162 18.04 -3.77 -13.67
N LYS A 163 17.12 -4.49 -13.02
CA LYS A 163 17.40 -5.79 -12.41
C LYS A 163 17.78 -6.86 -13.42
N ALA A 164 17.35 -6.76 -14.66
CA ALA A 164 17.80 -7.64 -15.75
C ALA A 164 19.32 -7.66 -15.90
N LYS A 165 20.00 -6.58 -15.50
CA LYS A 165 21.46 -6.46 -15.54
C LYS A 165 22.15 -7.01 -14.28
N LEU A 166 21.42 -7.36 -13.25
CA LEU A 166 21.98 -7.90 -12.00
C LEU A 166 22.00 -9.43 -12.04
N ARG A 167 23.09 -9.99 -11.54
CA ARG A 167 23.30 -11.45 -11.46
C ARG A 167 22.79 -12.07 -10.14
N LYS A 168 22.22 -11.27 -9.25
CA LYS A 168 21.73 -11.70 -7.94
C LYS A 168 20.33 -11.21 -7.68
N ALA A 169 19.60 -11.97 -6.89
CA ALA A 169 18.29 -11.54 -6.39
C ALA A 169 18.43 -10.26 -5.54
N CYS A 170 17.54 -9.31 -5.76
CA CYS A 170 17.43 -8.12 -4.95
C CYS A 170 15.97 -7.66 -4.89
N GLY A 171 15.64 -6.89 -3.90
CA GLY A 171 14.28 -6.43 -3.66
C GLY A 171 14.22 -5.44 -2.51
N HIS A 172 13.01 -5.21 -2.03
CA HIS A 172 12.71 -4.33 -0.92
C HIS A 172 12.00 -5.13 0.18
N ALA A 173 12.37 -4.87 1.43
CA ALA A 173 11.88 -5.60 2.60
C ALA A 173 12.04 -7.12 2.45
N GLY A 174 10.98 -7.90 2.60
CA GLY A 174 10.97 -9.36 2.43
C GLY A 174 10.74 -9.83 0.99
N SER A 175 10.33 -8.93 0.08
CA SER A 175 10.01 -9.29 -1.30
C SER A 175 11.23 -9.19 -2.21
N LEU A 176 11.78 -10.33 -2.59
CA LEU A 176 12.94 -10.43 -3.48
C LEU A 176 12.48 -10.80 -4.89
N ALA A 177 13.11 -10.22 -5.89
CA ALA A 177 12.94 -10.61 -7.28
C ALA A 177 14.20 -11.28 -7.82
N GLY A 178 14.05 -12.41 -8.51
CA GLY A 178 15.14 -13.20 -9.05
C GLY A 178 15.71 -12.65 -10.36
N SER A 179 14.85 -12.25 -11.29
CA SER A 179 15.20 -11.72 -12.62
C SER A 179 14.57 -10.36 -12.86
N GLY A 180 14.98 -9.69 -13.92
CA GLY A 180 14.43 -8.37 -14.28
C GLY A 180 13.07 -8.41 -14.98
N ASP A 181 12.61 -9.58 -15.35
CA ASP A 181 11.41 -9.75 -16.17
C ASP A 181 10.11 -9.41 -15.44
N ASP A 182 10.14 -9.43 -14.12
CA ASP A 182 8.97 -9.09 -13.30
C ASP A 182 8.50 -7.64 -13.47
N ALA A 183 9.40 -6.72 -13.82
CA ALA A 183 9.04 -5.33 -14.09
C ALA A 183 8.35 -5.14 -15.45
N LEU A 184 8.50 -6.07 -16.37
CA LEU A 184 7.81 -6.09 -17.66
C LEU A 184 6.47 -6.84 -17.59
N ALA A 185 6.33 -7.75 -16.62
CA ALA A 185 5.13 -8.54 -16.42
C ALA A 185 4.05 -7.81 -15.61
N LYS A 186 4.40 -6.70 -14.99
CA LYS A 186 3.50 -5.83 -14.22
C LYS A 186 2.91 -4.73 -15.08
#